data_34ed87d28c7191b1936ee83993549067
#
_entry.id   34ed87d28c7191b1936ee83993549067
#
_cell.length_a   1.000
_cell.length_b   1.000
_cell.length_c   1.000
_cell.angle_alpha   90.00
_cell.angle_beta   90.00
_cell.angle_gamma   90.00
#
_symmetry.space_group_name_H-M   'P 1'
#
loop_
_entity.id
_entity.type
_entity.pdbx_description
1 polymer ?
#
loop_
_entity_poly.entity_id
_entity_poly.type
_entity_poly.pdbx_seq_one_letter_code
_entity_poly.pdbx_strand_id
1 'polypeptide(L)'
;MLVYGKTGGYSTIPATAMRTNARGLSDMDFTLSEQQVALQQSVRKFAQQELPSIAKQVEESDEPPGIELRKRYAELGYLGVNLEEKYGGAGMSHLDAVIVLEEIAKISIAVAFPIFESCFGPSLAIAHFGSDRLREKILPRVCSGEIVVAVSMSEPNAGSALTDLTTKAQVESDRVIINGNKRWC
;
A
#
# COMPACT_ATOMS: atom_id res chain seq x y z
N MET A 1 -25.00 -2.49 -14.01
CA MET A 1 -23.96 -3.16 -13.20
C MET A 1 -24.41 -4.60 -12.96
N LEU A 2 -23.58 -5.56 -13.31
CA LEU A 2 -23.88 -7.00 -13.16
C LEU A 2 -23.27 -7.48 -11.83
N VAL A 3 -24.08 -8.15 -11.01
CA VAL A 3 -23.61 -8.76 -9.75
C VAL A 3 -23.76 -10.28 -9.87
N TYR A 4 -22.69 -11.01 -9.54
CA TYR A 4 -22.68 -12.47 -9.56
C TYR A 4 -23.27 -13.01 -8.26
N GLY A 5 -24.36 -13.76 -8.34
CA GLY A 5 -25.02 -14.37 -7.19
C GLY A 5 -24.52 -15.80 -6.91
N LYS A 6 -24.65 -16.24 -5.65
CA LYS A 6 -24.21 -17.58 -5.15
C LYS A 6 -24.80 -18.80 -5.92
N THR A 7 -25.75 -18.59 -6.81
CA THR A 7 -26.41 -19.66 -7.59
C THR A 7 -25.96 -19.74 -9.05
N GLY A 8 -24.85 -19.06 -9.43
CA GLY A 8 -24.26 -19.19 -10.77
C GLY A 8 -24.98 -18.41 -11.89
N GLY A 9 -25.87 -17.48 -11.58
CA GLY A 9 -26.57 -16.65 -12.55
C GLY A 9 -26.27 -15.16 -12.41
N TYR A 10 -26.25 -14.44 -13.53
CA TYR A 10 -26.19 -12.97 -13.52
C TYR A 10 -27.60 -12.40 -13.33
N SER A 11 -27.77 -11.53 -12.35
CA SER A 11 -28.98 -10.72 -12.19
C SER A 11 -28.69 -9.26 -12.53
N THR A 12 -29.58 -8.64 -13.27
CA THR A 12 -29.56 -7.19 -13.50
C THR A 12 -30.16 -6.48 -12.30
N ILE A 13 -29.45 -5.50 -11.76
CA ILE A 13 -29.99 -4.61 -10.72
C ILE A 13 -31.10 -3.78 -11.38
N PRO A 14 -32.34 -3.82 -10.87
CA PRO A 14 -33.43 -3.01 -11.44
C PRO A 14 -33.06 -1.52 -11.38
N ALA A 15 -33.44 -0.77 -12.42
CA ALA A 15 -33.18 0.68 -12.50
C ALA A 15 -33.76 1.47 -11.29
N THR A 16 -34.78 0.92 -10.63
CA THR A 16 -35.37 1.46 -9.41
C THR A 16 -34.44 1.38 -8.20
N ALA A 17 -33.55 0.36 -8.14
CA ALA A 17 -32.56 0.23 -7.06
C ALA A 17 -31.40 1.22 -7.21
N MET A 18 -31.18 1.76 -8.42
CA MET A 18 -30.21 2.82 -8.67
C MET A 18 -30.71 4.24 -8.31
N ARG A 19 -32.06 4.41 -8.18
CA ARG A 19 -32.63 5.73 -7.88
C ARG A 19 -32.62 6.11 -6.39
N THR A 20 -32.39 5.17 -5.49
CA THR A 20 -32.43 5.43 -4.06
C THR A 20 -31.15 6.03 -3.48
N ASN A 21 -30.06 6.12 -4.25
CA ASN A 21 -28.78 6.64 -3.75
C ASN A 21 -28.37 8.02 -4.28
N ALA A 22 -29.24 8.73 -5.01
CA ALA A 22 -28.95 10.13 -5.34
C ALA A 22 -28.88 11.03 -4.09
N ARG A 23 -29.52 10.64 -2.97
CA ARG A 23 -29.41 11.35 -1.68
C ARG A 23 -28.11 11.02 -0.94
N GLY A 24 -27.58 9.79 -1.09
CA GLY A 24 -26.33 9.39 -0.42
C GLY A 24 -25.07 9.99 -1.05
N LEU A 25 -25.11 10.37 -2.33
CA LEU A 25 -23.98 11.02 -3.00
C LEU A 25 -23.91 12.53 -2.71
N SER A 26 -25.03 13.17 -2.33
CA SER A 26 -25.04 14.58 -1.94
C SER A 26 -24.44 14.84 -0.55
N ASP A 27 -24.28 13.79 0.26
CA ASP A 27 -23.74 13.88 1.62
C ASP A 27 -22.28 13.37 1.72
N MET A 28 -21.65 13.02 0.60
CA MET A 28 -20.22 12.68 0.59
C MET A 28 -19.38 13.95 0.67
N ASP A 29 -18.83 14.21 1.84
CA ASP A 29 -17.89 15.29 2.06
C ASP A 29 -16.45 14.81 1.75
N PHE A 30 -15.83 15.42 0.73
CA PHE A 30 -14.43 15.18 0.36
C PHE A 30 -13.47 16.21 0.95
N THR A 31 -13.98 17.08 1.84
CA THR A 31 -13.17 18.09 2.51
C THR A 31 -12.22 17.43 3.51
N LEU A 32 -10.94 17.75 3.40
CA LEU A 32 -9.96 17.32 4.39
C LEU A 32 -10.19 17.99 5.74
N SER A 33 -10.03 17.26 6.83
CA SER A 33 -10.04 17.82 8.18
C SER A 33 -8.86 18.77 8.37
N GLU A 34 -8.94 19.65 9.39
CA GLU A 34 -7.83 20.55 9.74
C GLU A 34 -6.51 19.80 9.99
N GLN A 35 -6.59 18.63 10.64
CA GLN A 35 -5.43 17.77 10.88
C GLN A 35 -4.86 17.21 9.57
N GLN A 36 -5.69 16.79 8.64
CA GLN A 36 -5.28 16.31 7.32
C GLN A 36 -4.67 17.42 6.47
N VAL A 37 -5.21 18.63 6.53
CA VAL A 37 -4.62 19.80 5.85
C VAL A 37 -3.25 20.12 6.45
N ALA A 38 -3.10 20.07 7.78
CA ALA A 38 -1.81 20.29 8.43
C ALA A 38 -0.78 19.20 8.06
N LEU A 39 -1.21 17.93 8.05
CA LEU A 39 -0.39 16.82 7.58
C LEU A 39 0.08 17.05 6.13
N GLN A 40 -0.86 17.35 5.24
CA GLN A 40 -0.57 17.60 3.83
C GLN A 40 0.48 18.73 3.65
N GLN A 41 0.30 19.84 4.36
CA GLN A 41 1.22 20.98 4.29
C GLN A 41 2.62 20.61 4.80
N SER A 42 2.69 19.85 5.90
CA SER A 42 3.96 19.40 6.48
C SER A 42 4.70 18.46 5.52
N VAL A 43 4.01 17.46 4.97
CA VAL A 43 4.59 16.51 4.02
C VAL A 43 5.02 17.22 2.73
N ARG A 44 4.21 18.12 2.21
CA ARG A 44 4.54 18.94 1.03
C ARG A 44 5.82 19.74 1.23
N LYS A 45 5.93 20.41 2.37
CA LYS A 45 7.14 21.19 2.71
C LYS A 45 8.38 20.30 2.72
N PHE A 46 8.31 19.17 3.41
CA PHE A 46 9.39 18.18 3.42
C PHE A 46 9.74 17.71 2.01
N ALA A 47 8.73 17.26 1.25
CA ALA A 47 8.91 16.74 -0.09
C ALA A 47 9.59 17.74 -1.02
N GLN A 48 9.15 19.00 -1.00
CA GLN A 48 9.73 20.07 -1.84
C GLN A 48 11.16 20.44 -1.42
N GLN A 49 11.50 20.33 -0.15
CA GLN A 49 12.81 20.73 0.35
C GLN A 49 13.88 19.64 0.26
N GLU A 50 13.52 18.40 0.58
CA GLU A 50 14.51 17.33 0.74
C GLU A 50 14.56 16.36 -0.46
N LEU A 51 13.47 16.16 -1.20
CA LEU A 51 13.41 15.08 -2.18
C LEU A 51 13.90 15.40 -3.61
N PRO A 52 13.92 16.64 -4.12
CA PRO A 52 14.26 16.87 -5.53
C PRO A 52 15.66 16.39 -5.91
N SER A 53 16.66 16.60 -5.03
CA SER A 53 18.03 16.12 -5.26
C SER A 53 18.14 14.62 -5.21
N ILE A 54 17.42 13.97 -4.29
CA ILE A 54 17.39 12.51 -4.15
C ILE A 54 16.68 11.88 -5.36
N ALA A 55 15.56 12.44 -5.78
CA ALA A 55 14.82 11.98 -6.94
C ALA A 55 15.66 12.05 -8.22
N LYS A 56 16.38 13.16 -8.41
CA LYS A 56 17.32 13.31 -9.52
C LYS A 56 18.44 12.27 -9.49
N GLN A 57 19.04 12.02 -8.32
CA GLN A 57 20.08 11.01 -8.17
C GLN A 57 19.58 9.61 -8.51
N VAL A 58 18.37 9.23 -8.04
CA VAL A 58 17.72 7.95 -8.34
C VAL A 58 17.49 7.79 -9.83
N GLU A 59 17.01 8.85 -10.51
CA GLU A 59 16.77 8.84 -11.95
C GLU A 59 18.08 8.69 -12.76
N GLU A 60 19.15 9.38 -12.34
CA GLU A 60 20.44 9.37 -13.03
C GLU A 60 21.24 8.07 -12.80
N SER A 61 21.08 7.43 -11.63
CA SER A 61 21.85 6.23 -11.29
C SER A 61 21.16 4.93 -11.72
N ASP A 62 19.87 4.96 -12.03
CA ASP A 62 19.01 3.78 -12.24
C ASP A 62 19.02 2.80 -11.03
N GLU A 63 19.30 3.34 -9.83
CA GLU A 63 19.36 2.59 -8.59
C GLU A 63 18.18 2.99 -7.67
N PRO A 64 17.62 2.05 -6.90
CA PRO A 64 16.52 2.39 -5.98
C PRO A 64 16.97 3.35 -4.88
N PRO A 65 16.04 4.11 -4.27
CA PRO A 65 16.37 4.97 -3.14
C PRO A 65 17.07 4.21 -2.01
N GLY A 66 18.15 4.77 -1.51
CA GLY A 66 18.98 4.16 -0.47
C GLY A 66 18.26 4.03 0.89
N ILE A 67 18.89 3.27 1.80
CA ILE A 67 18.38 3.04 3.15
C ILE A 67 18.23 4.35 3.95
N GLU A 68 19.05 5.36 3.67
CA GLU A 68 19.01 6.65 4.39
C GLU A 68 17.69 7.38 4.16
N LEU A 69 17.11 7.32 2.95
CA LEU A 69 15.80 7.88 2.70
C LEU A 69 14.71 7.15 3.49
N ARG A 70 14.78 5.82 3.57
CA ARG A 70 13.83 5.03 4.36
C ARG A 70 13.91 5.35 5.85
N LYS A 71 15.12 5.48 6.41
CA LYS A 71 15.31 5.91 7.78
C LYS A 71 14.73 7.30 8.01
N ARG A 72 14.96 8.22 7.08
CA ARG A 72 14.40 9.56 7.15
C ARG A 72 12.86 9.55 7.16
N TYR A 73 12.24 8.71 6.34
CA TYR A 73 10.79 8.53 6.37
C TYR A 73 10.30 7.90 7.68
N ALA A 74 11.05 6.96 8.24
CA ALA A 74 10.73 6.35 9.53
C ALA A 74 10.76 7.40 10.67
N GLU A 75 11.80 8.23 10.73
CA GLU A 75 11.93 9.35 11.70
C GLU A 75 10.75 10.32 11.64
N LEU A 76 10.20 10.55 10.44
CA LEU A 76 9.06 11.42 10.20
C LEU A 76 7.70 10.74 10.39
N GLY A 77 7.69 9.41 10.67
CA GLY A 77 6.46 8.63 10.80
C GLY A 77 5.73 8.39 9.48
N TYR A 78 6.44 8.46 8.34
CA TYR A 78 5.82 8.26 7.01
C TYR A 78 5.80 6.79 6.57
N LEU A 79 6.53 5.91 7.26
CA LEU A 79 6.42 4.47 7.06
C LEU A 79 5.39 3.87 8.01
N GLY A 80 4.44 3.11 7.45
CA GLY A 80 3.38 2.51 8.26
C GLY A 80 2.42 3.51 8.89
N VAL A 81 2.12 4.62 8.20
CA VAL A 81 1.18 5.67 8.67
C VAL A 81 -0.11 5.06 9.22
N ASN A 82 -0.66 4.07 8.55
CA ASN A 82 -1.91 3.39 8.87
C ASN A 82 -1.73 2.02 9.54
N LEU A 83 -0.53 1.70 9.98
CA LEU A 83 -0.27 0.52 10.82
C LEU A 83 -0.42 0.88 12.30
N GLU A 84 -0.76 -0.13 13.11
CA GLU A 84 -0.96 0.04 14.55
C GLU A 84 0.32 0.54 15.25
N GLU A 85 0.17 1.42 16.25
CA GLU A 85 1.25 1.98 17.05
C GLU A 85 2.11 0.92 17.74
N LYS A 86 1.51 -0.21 18.15
CA LYS A 86 2.26 -1.31 18.77
C LYS A 86 3.33 -1.93 17.86
N TYR A 87 3.24 -1.70 16.55
CA TYR A 87 4.24 -2.12 15.56
C TYR A 87 5.13 -0.95 15.10
N GLY A 88 5.01 0.21 15.73
CA GLY A 88 5.77 1.41 15.36
C GLY A 88 5.13 2.21 14.22
N GLY A 89 3.91 1.89 13.82
CA GLY A 89 3.09 2.68 12.90
C GLY A 89 2.51 3.92 13.58
N ALA A 90 1.91 4.82 12.81
CA ALA A 90 1.29 6.04 13.36
C ALA A 90 -0.18 5.85 13.78
N GLY A 91 -0.80 4.70 13.52
CA GLY A 91 -2.20 4.42 13.88
C GLY A 91 -3.23 5.32 13.18
N MET A 92 -2.82 6.01 12.12
CA MET A 92 -3.67 6.95 11.37
C MET A 92 -4.57 6.23 10.36
N SER A 93 -5.42 6.98 9.66
CA SER A 93 -6.31 6.40 8.66
C SER A 93 -5.58 6.08 7.34
N HIS A 94 -6.23 5.27 6.49
CA HIS A 94 -5.74 5.01 5.12
C HIS A 94 -5.73 6.30 4.28
N LEU A 95 -6.66 7.23 4.53
CA LEU A 95 -6.68 8.53 3.85
C LEU A 95 -5.45 9.35 4.21
N ASP A 96 -5.02 9.34 5.47
CA ASP A 96 -3.81 10.04 5.90
C ASP A 96 -2.57 9.46 5.22
N ALA A 97 -2.50 8.14 5.07
CA ALA A 97 -1.42 7.48 4.32
C ALA A 97 -1.44 7.86 2.83
N VAL A 98 -2.64 8.00 2.21
CA VAL A 98 -2.77 8.51 0.83
C VAL A 98 -2.26 9.93 0.72
N ILE A 99 -2.59 10.80 1.67
CA ILE A 99 -2.12 12.20 1.69
C ILE A 99 -0.59 12.25 1.72
N VAL A 100 0.04 11.45 2.57
CA VAL A 100 1.51 11.36 2.63
C VAL A 100 2.09 10.88 1.31
N LEU A 101 1.56 9.78 0.78
CA LEU A 101 2.01 9.18 -0.47
C LEU A 101 1.87 10.16 -1.66
N GLU A 102 0.72 10.83 -1.76
CA GLU A 102 0.43 11.77 -2.84
C GLU A 102 1.42 12.94 -2.88
N GLU A 103 1.67 13.58 -1.75
CA GLU A 103 2.57 14.74 -1.69
C GLU A 103 4.02 14.36 -2.03
N ILE A 104 4.47 13.18 -1.67
CA ILE A 104 5.81 12.69 -2.01
C ILE A 104 5.88 12.24 -3.48
N ALA A 105 4.84 11.55 -3.98
CA ALA A 105 4.78 11.10 -5.36
C ALA A 105 4.74 12.26 -6.38
N LYS A 106 4.29 13.45 -5.98
CA LYS A 106 4.37 14.67 -6.81
C LYS A 106 5.81 15.06 -7.17
N ILE A 107 6.77 14.65 -6.37
CA ILE A 107 8.20 14.87 -6.66
C ILE A 107 8.73 13.74 -7.56
N SER A 108 8.55 12.49 -7.14
CA SER A 108 8.93 11.31 -7.93
C SER A 108 8.24 10.05 -7.36
N ILE A 109 7.74 9.20 -8.25
CA ILE A 109 7.18 7.91 -7.89
C ILE A 109 8.25 7.01 -7.25
N ALA A 110 9.48 7.04 -7.75
CA ALA A 110 10.57 6.19 -7.26
C ALA A 110 10.85 6.44 -5.77
N VAL A 111 10.89 7.70 -5.33
CA VAL A 111 11.10 8.02 -3.90
C VAL A 111 9.84 7.80 -3.06
N ALA A 112 8.66 7.67 -3.66
CA ALA A 112 7.41 7.40 -2.95
C ALA A 112 7.18 5.90 -2.67
N PHE A 113 7.83 5.01 -3.41
CA PHE A 113 7.65 3.56 -3.31
C PHE A 113 7.83 3.00 -1.88
N PRO A 114 8.83 3.40 -1.09
CA PRO A 114 8.96 2.91 0.28
C PRO A 114 7.73 3.17 1.16
N ILE A 115 7.03 4.29 0.93
CA ILE A 115 5.79 4.62 1.65
C ILE A 115 4.65 3.76 1.13
N PHE A 116 4.53 3.59 -0.18
CA PHE A 116 3.53 2.71 -0.78
C PHE A 116 3.65 1.27 -0.23
N GLU A 117 4.84 0.70 -0.22
CA GLU A 117 5.08 -0.65 0.27
C GLU A 117 4.80 -0.79 1.78
N SER A 118 5.08 0.24 2.57
CA SER A 118 4.84 0.22 4.01
C SER A 118 3.38 0.42 4.40
N CYS A 119 2.61 1.20 3.60
CA CYS A 119 1.26 1.62 3.98
C CYS A 119 0.14 0.88 3.24
N PHE A 120 0.37 0.37 2.01
CA PHE A 120 -0.74 -0.12 1.18
C PHE A 120 -0.60 -1.56 0.71
N GLY A 121 0.56 -1.98 0.30
CA GLY A 121 0.74 -3.26 -0.36
C GLY A 121 0.93 -4.43 0.62
N PRO A 122 2.11 -5.05 0.57
CA PRO A 122 2.40 -6.29 1.30
C PRO A 122 2.34 -6.13 2.82
N SER A 123 2.66 -4.94 3.35
CA SER A 123 2.61 -4.69 4.80
C SER A 123 1.20 -4.78 5.35
N LEU A 124 0.18 -4.29 4.63
CA LEU A 124 -1.22 -4.47 5.01
C LEU A 124 -1.66 -5.94 4.93
N ALA A 125 -1.18 -6.70 3.94
CA ALA A 125 -1.47 -8.13 3.88
C ALA A 125 -0.94 -8.87 5.11
N ILE A 126 0.26 -8.52 5.58
CA ILE A 126 0.81 -9.07 6.82
C ILE A 126 -0.01 -8.59 8.04
N ALA A 127 -0.39 -7.32 8.09
CA ALA A 127 -1.17 -6.76 9.20
C ALA A 127 -2.54 -7.44 9.33
N HIS A 128 -3.22 -7.72 8.21
CA HIS A 128 -4.56 -8.30 8.22
C HIS A 128 -4.59 -9.83 8.31
N PHE A 129 -3.66 -10.50 7.64
CA PHE A 129 -3.70 -11.95 7.44
C PHE A 129 -2.53 -12.69 8.10
N GLY A 130 -1.50 -11.99 8.53
CA GLY A 130 -0.36 -12.61 9.20
C GLY A 130 -0.70 -13.14 10.61
N SER A 131 0.02 -14.17 11.05
CA SER A 131 -0.02 -14.57 12.46
C SER A 131 0.60 -13.48 13.34
N ASP A 132 0.27 -13.46 14.65
CA ASP A 132 0.86 -12.49 15.59
C ASP A 132 2.38 -12.52 15.54
N ARG A 133 2.97 -13.72 15.54
CA ARG A 133 4.43 -13.91 15.41
C ARG A 133 4.98 -13.24 14.13
N LEU A 134 4.26 -13.33 13.01
CA LEU A 134 4.70 -12.72 11.74
C LEU A 134 4.59 -11.21 11.81
N ARG A 135 3.48 -10.69 12.32
CA ARG A 135 3.24 -9.25 12.51
C ARG A 135 4.31 -8.62 13.40
N GLU A 136 4.56 -9.19 14.57
CA GLU A 136 5.58 -8.74 15.53
C GLU A 136 7.00 -8.80 14.97
N LYS A 137 7.28 -9.78 14.11
CA LYS A 137 8.61 -9.94 13.50
C LYS A 137 8.86 -8.94 12.36
N ILE A 138 7.85 -8.64 11.56
CA ILE A 138 8.02 -7.91 10.28
C ILE A 138 7.63 -6.43 10.40
N LEU A 139 6.45 -6.12 10.94
CA LEU A 139 5.90 -4.77 10.88
C LEU A 139 6.77 -3.72 11.58
N PRO A 140 7.37 -3.97 12.76
CA PRO A 140 8.27 -2.99 13.39
C PRO A 140 9.49 -2.66 12.51
N ARG A 141 10.01 -3.65 11.80
CA ARG A 141 11.17 -3.46 10.91
C ARG A 141 10.81 -2.68 9.63
N VAL A 142 9.56 -2.81 9.17
CA VAL A 142 9.02 -2.00 8.07
C VAL A 142 8.88 -0.54 8.54
N CYS A 143 8.24 -0.32 9.70
CA CYS A 143 8.02 1.02 10.23
C CYS A 143 9.35 1.75 10.56
N SER A 144 10.39 1.02 10.97
CA SER A 144 11.73 1.58 11.20
C SER A 144 12.56 1.80 9.92
N GLY A 145 12.05 1.38 8.75
CA GLY A 145 12.77 1.47 7.49
C GLY A 145 13.91 0.45 7.33
N GLU A 146 14.04 -0.51 8.26
CA GLU A 146 15.08 -1.54 8.20
C GLU A 146 14.90 -2.47 7.00
N ILE A 147 13.65 -2.85 6.72
CA ILE A 147 13.30 -3.72 5.60
C ILE A 147 12.20 -3.11 4.73
N VAL A 148 12.16 -3.55 3.49
CA VAL A 148 11.03 -3.36 2.57
C VAL A 148 10.40 -4.74 2.34
N VAL A 149 9.07 -4.78 2.30
CA VAL A 149 8.30 -5.98 1.96
C VAL A 149 7.69 -5.77 0.60
N ALA A 150 7.92 -6.70 -0.32
CA ALA A 150 7.38 -6.65 -1.67
C ALA A 150 6.38 -7.79 -1.91
N VAL A 151 5.46 -7.58 -2.85
CA VAL A 151 4.51 -8.60 -3.29
C VAL A 151 4.86 -9.07 -4.69
N SER A 152 4.87 -10.38 -4.87
CA SER A 152 5.15 -11.03 -6.15
C SER A 152 3.88 -11.72 -6.64
N MET A 153 3.10 -11.05 -7.50
CA MET A 153 1.81 -11.55 -7.99
C MET A 153 1.91 -12.09 -9.43
N SER A 154 2.33 -11.26 -10.37
CA SER A 154 2.30 -11.58 -11.80
C SER A 154 3.12 -12.81 -12.17
N GLU A 155 2.59 -13.58 -13.12
CA GLU A 155 3.25 -14.73 -13.74
C GLU A 155 3.33 -14.54 -15.26
N PRO A 156 4.15 -15.33 -15.98
CA PRO A 156 4.27 -15.20 -17.43
C PRO A 156 2.93 -15.22 -18.17
N ASN A 157 1.97 -15.98 -17.67
CA ASN A 157 0.65 -16.16 -18.28
C ASN A 157 -0.52 -15.60 -17.43
N ALA A 158 -0.24 -14.93 -16.33
CA ALA A 158 -1.26 -14.39 -15.41
C ALA A 158 -0.87 -12.99 -14.95
N GLY A 159 -1.56 -11.99 -15.49
CA GLY A 159 -1.46 -10.58 -15.09
C GLY A 159 -2.74 -10.14 -14.38
N SER A 160 -3.63 -9.42 -15.06
CA SER A 160 -4.91 -8.97 -14.50
C SER A 160 -5.84 -10.12 -14.08
N ALA A 161 -5.74 -11.28 -14.74
CA ALA A 161 -6.44 -12.49 -14.36
C ALA A 161 -5.68 -13.24 -13.25
N LEU A 162 -5.76 -12.75 -12.03
CA LEU A 162 -5.10 -13.36 -10.85
C LEU A 162 -5.63 -14.77 -10.53
N THR A 163 -6.80 -15.15 -11.06
CA THR A 163 -7.35 -16.50 -10.95
C THR A 163 -6.57 -17.54 -11.75
N ASP A 164 -5.75 -17.09 -12.71
CA ASP A 164 -4.97 -17.97 -13.59
C ASP A 164 -3.55 -18.23 -13.09
N LEU A 165 -3.25 -17.81 -11.84
CA LEU A 165 -1.98 -18.08 -11.18
C LEU A 165 -1.73 -19.58 -11.06
N THR A 166 -0.54 -20.00 -11.45
CA THR A 166 -0.11 -21.42 -11.46
C THR A 166 0.88 -21.76 -10.36
N THR A 167 1.50 -20.74 -9.71
CA THR A 167 2.36 -20.96 -8.54
C THR A 167 1.61 -21.70 -7.46
N LYS A 168 2.19 -22.78 -6.97
CA LYS A 168 1.61 -23.64 -5.94
C LYS A 168 2.48 -23.65 -4.69
N ALA A 169 1.82 -23.60 -3.54
CA ALA A 169 2.44 -23.85 -2.25
C ALA A 169 1.94 -25.20 -1.72
N GLN A 170 2.84 -26.14 -1.49
CA GLN A 170 2.56 -27.43 -0.90
C GLN A 170 3.06 -27.43 0.54
N VAL A 171 2.14 -27.61 1.48
CA VAL A 171 2.47 -27.66 2.91
C VAL A 171 2.85 -29.09 3.26
N GLU A 172 4.06 -29.27 3.79
CA GLU A 172 4.55 -30.50 4.41
C GLU A 172 4.60 -30.32 5.94
N SER A 173 4.97 -31.34 6.67
CA SER A 173 4.90 -31.32 8.14
C SER A 173 5.71 -30.20 8.80
N ASP A 174 6.87 -29.84 8.24
CA ASP A 174 7.85 -28.92 8.83
C ASP A 174 8.26 -27.76 7.88
N ARG A 175 7.76 -27.79 6.63
CA ARG A 175 8.12 -26.83 5.60
C ARG A 175 7.01 -26.57 4.60
N VAL A 176 7.15 -25.50 3.84
CA VAL A 176 6.30 -25.19 2.68
C VAL A 176 7.19 -25.20 1.44
N ILE A 177 6.82 -26.01 0.45
CA ILE A 177 7.48 -26.05 -0.85
C ILE A 177 6.70 -25.15 -1.82
N ILE A 178 7.37 -24.14 -2.39
CA ILE A 178 6.77 -23.23 -3.35
C ILE A 178 7.37 -23.51 -4.73
N ASN A 179 6.50 -23.80 -5.71
CA ASN A 179 6.86 -24.00 -7.10
C ASN A 179 6.09 -23.04 -7.98
N GLY A 180 6.79 -22.24 -8.76
CA GLY A 180 6.21 -21.28 -9.68
C GLY A 180 7.23 -20.35 -10.28
N ASN A 181 6.78 -19.49 -11.20
CA ASN A 181 7.60 -18.50 -11.86
C ASN A 181 6.89 -17.16 -11.81
N LYS A 182 7.53 -16.15 -11.22
CA LYS A 182 6.97 -14.80 -11.08
C LYS A 182 7.64 -13.82 -12.03
N ARG A 183 6.97 -12.70 -12.30
CA ARG A 183 7.49 -11.57 -13.10
C ARG A 183 7.30 -10.26 -12.37
N TRP A 184 8.10 -9.30 -12.74
CA TRP A 184 8.02 -7.91 -12.25
C TRP A 184 8.24 -7.81 -10.73
N CYS A 185 9.26 -8.52 -10.23
CA CYS A 185 9.65 -8.49 -8.81
C CYS A 185 10.90 -7.64 -8.63
#